data_d4670e007062d667681fe0f05b22e84d
#
_entry.id   d4670e007062d667681fe0f05b22e84d
#
_cell.length_a   1.000
_cell.length_b   1.000
_cell.length_c   1.000
_cell.angle_alpha   90.00
_cell.angle_beta   90.00
_cell.angle_gamma   90.00
#
_symmetry.space_group_name_H-M   'P 1'
#
loop_
_entity.id
_entity.type
_entity.pdbx_description
1 polymer ?
#
loop_
_entity_poly.entity_id
_entity_poly.type
_entity_poly.pdbx_seq_one_letter_code
_entity_poly.pdbx_strand_id
1 'polypeptide(L)'
;AYVISTEHERIANEILYTLNRGCTELQARGVWSGNERPVLLCVLGRSESMRLKQIVAEIDPEAIVIISEVHEVFGEGFRQIGA
;
A
#
# COMPACT_ATOMS: atom_id res chain seq x y z
N ALA A 1 -3.88 1.02 3.59
CA ALA A 1 -2.42 1.14 3.81
C ALA A 1 -1.80 2.07 2.79
N TYR A 2 -0.88 2.89 3.26
CA TYR A 2 -0.06 3.75 2.39
C TYR A 2 1.39 3.33 2.56
N VAL A 3 2.10 3.15 1.44
CA VAL A 3 3.51 2.77 1.47
C VAL A 3 4.34 3.81 0.74
N ILE A 4 5.35 4.31 1.41
CA ILE A 4 6.30 5.26 0.84
C ILE A 4 7.67 4.60 0.83
N SER A 5 8.22 4.38 -0.37
CA SER A 5 9.49 3.65 -0.52
C SER A 5 10.12 3.98 -1.86
N THR A 6 11.45 3.97 -1.88
CA THR A 6 12.18 4.06 -3.15
C THR A 6 12.02 2.76 -3.96
N GLU A 7 11.64 1.66 -3.30
CA GLU A 7 11.42 0.37 -3.95
C GLU A 7 9.95 0.14 -4.27
N HIS A 8 9.23 1.21 -4.61
CA HIS A 8 7.78 1.12 -4.78
C HIS A 8 7.35 0.16 -5.88
N GLU A 9 8.14 0.02 -6.95
CA GLU A 9 7.79 -0.91 -8.02
C GLU A 9 7.83 -2.36 -7.57
N ARG A 10 8.87 -2.73 -6.82
CA ARG A 10 8.99 -4.09 -6.29
C ARG A 10 7.88 -4.39 -5.29
N ILE A 11 7.59 -3.42 -4.44
CA ILE A 11 6.53 -3.57 -3.45
C ILE A 11 5.17 -3.68 -4.14
N ALA A 12 4.92 -2.86 -5.15
CA ALA A 12 3.67 -2.92 -5.91
C ALA A 12 3.48 -4.29 -6.56
N ASN A 13 4.55 -4.85 -7.14
CA ASN A 13 4.51 -6.16 -7.75
C ASN A 13 4.16 -7.25 -6.72
N GLU A 14 4.74 -7.18 -5.54
CA GLU A 14 4.42 -8.13 -4.49
C GLU A 14 2.98 -8.01 -4.01
N ILE A 15 2.45 -6.79 -3.94
CA ILE A 15 1.05 -6.60 -3.58
C ILE A 15 0.14 -7.25 -4.64
N LEU A 16 0.45 -7.03 -5.92
CA LEU A 16 -0.36 -7.57 -7.00
C LEU A 16 -0.30 -9.09 -7.08
N TYR A 17 0.89 -9.65 -6.99
CA TYR A 17 1.10 -11.07 -7.31
C TYR A 17 1.14 -11.97 -6.09
N THR A 18 1.59 -11.50 -4.96
CA THR A 18 1.66 -12.29 -3.74
C THR A 18 0.42 -12.12 -2.88
N LEU A 19 -0.02 -10.88 -2.68
CA LEU A 19 -1.24 -10.62 -1.92
C LEU A 19 -2.49 -10.70 -2.79
N ASN A 20 -2.32 -10.67 -4.10
CA ASN A 20 -3.41 -10.70 -5.06
C ASN A 20 -4.41 -9.56 -4.81
N ARG A 21 -3.88 -8.36 -4.60
CA ARG A 21 -4.68 -7.16 -4.37
C ARG A 21 -4.27 -6.06 -5.32
N GLY A 22 -5.23 -5.19 -5.64
CA GLY A 22 -4.96 -4.01 -6.43
C GLY A 22 -4.19 -2.98 -5.60
N CYS A 23 -3.47 -2.12 -6.30
CA CYS A 23 -2.65 -1.11 -5.69
C CYS A 23 -2.69 0.13 -6.58
N THR A 24 -2.87 1.30 -5.97
CA THR A 24 -2.90 2.55 -6.72
C THR A 24 -1.69 3.38 -6.34
N GLU A 25 -0.99 3.88 -7.34
CA GLU A 25 0.14 4.75 -7.10
C GLU A 25 -0.35 6.20 -7.12
N LEU A 26 -0.14 6.90 -6.03
CA LEU A 26 -0.48 8.31 -5.92
C LEU A 26 0.76 9.14 -6.17
N GLN A 27 0.62 10.17 -6.99
CA GLN A 27 1.72 11.10 -7.25
C GLN A 27 1.85 12.04 -6.06
N ALA A 28 3.03 12.03 -5.46
CA ALA A 28 3.29 12.83 -4.26
C ALA A 28 4.67 13.45 -4.34
N ARG A 29 4.92 14.42 -3.47
CA ARG A 29 6.19 15.11 -3.43
C ARG A 29 6.58 15.36 -1.98
N GLY A 30 7.82 15.04 -1.63
CA GLY A 30 8.35 15.36 -0.33
C GLY A 30 8.46 16.88 -0.19
N VAL A 31 7.87 17.42 0.84
CA VAL A 31 7.84 18.87 1.01
C VAL A 31 9.24 19.41 1.30
N TRP A 32 9.99 18.70 2.12
CA TRP A 32 11.32 19.14 2.51
C TRP A 32 12.35 18.98 1.39
N SER A 33 12.35 17.83 0.74
CA SER A 33 13.33 17.54 -0.31
C SER A 33 12.93 18.11 -1.68
N GLY A 34 11.63 18.31 -1.90
CA GLY A 34 11.12 18.71 -3.20
C GLY A 34 11.06 17.60 -4.22
N ASN A 35 11.51 16.40 -3.86
CA ASN A 35 11.55 15.26 -4.80
C ASN A 35 10.19 14.61 -4.94
N GLU A 36 9.92 14.12 -6.16
CA GLU A 36 8.73 13.32 -6.38
C GLU A 36 8.87 12.00 -5.64
N ARG A 37 7.77 11.56 -5.05
CA ARG A 37 7.79 10.40 -4.20
C ARG A 37 6.45 9.67 -4.32
N PRO A 38 6.38 8.63 -5.15
CA PRO A 38 5.13 7.89 -5.29
C PRO A 38 4.71 7.25 -3.98
N VAL A 39 3.40 7.28 -3.74
CA VAL A 39 2.82 6.64 -2.57
C VAL A 39 1.88 5.55 -3.06
N LEU A 40 2.07 4.33 -2.58
CA LEU A 40 1.19 3.23 -2.93
C LEU A 40 0.03 3.19 -1.95
N LEU A 41 -1.17 3.14 -2.50
CA LEU A 41 -2.39 3.02 -1.70
C LEU A 41 -3.02 1.66 -1.99
N CYS A 42 -3.28 0.88 -0.97
CA CYS A 42 -4.00 -0.37 -1.12
C CYS A 42 -4.94 -0.58 0.05
N VAL A 43 -6.05 -1.23 -0.24
CA VAL A 43 -7.05 -1.56 0.77
C VAL A 43 -6.96 -3.06 1.02
N LEU A 44 -6.72 -3.42 2.26
CA LEU A 44 -6.41 -4.80 2.65
C LEU A 44 -7.22 -5.21 3.86
N GLY A 45 -7.43 -6.51 4.00
CA GLY A 45 -7.93 -7.06 5.25
C GLY A 45 -6.83 -7.06 6.30
N ARG A 46 -7.20 -7.34 7.53
CA ARG A 46 -6.27 -7.29 8.66
C ARG A 46 -5.08 -8.25 8.48
N SER A 47 -5.35 -9.49 8.09
CA SER A 47 -4.27 -10.46 7.90
C SER A 47 -3.36 -10.08 6.74
N GLU A 48 -3.94 -9.51 5.69
CA GLU A 48 -3.16 -9.06 4.54
C GLU A 48 -2.27 -7.88 4.89
N SER A 49 -2.74 -6.99 5.75
CA SER A 49 -1.92 -5.84 6.15
C SER A 49 -0.72 -6.29 6.98
N MET A 50 -0.86 -7.35 7.76
CA MET A 50 0.27 -7.91 8.48
C MET A 50 1.31 -8.50 7.51
N ARG A 51 0.83 -9.20 6.48
CA ARG A 51 1.72 -9.72 5.44
C ARG A 51 2.40 -8.60 4.67
N LEU A 52 1.65 -7.53 4.40
CA LEU A 52 2.22 -6.37 3.71
C LEU A 52 3.39 -5.79 4.48
N LYS A 53 3.27 -5.65 5.79
CA LYS A 53 4.36 -5.13 6.61
C LYS A 53 5.61 -5.99 6.49
N GLN A 54 5.45 -7.32 6.48
CA GLN A 54 6.56 -8.24 6.35
C GLN A 54 7.22 -8.12 4.98
N ILE A 55 6.42 -8.06 3.93
CA ILE A 55 6.91 -7.90 2.56
C ILE A 55 7.71 -6.62 2.43
N VAL A 56 7.15 -5.52 2.90
CA VAL A 56 7.82 -4.22 2.79
C VAL A 56 9.13 -4.21 3.58
N ALA A 57 9.12 -4.76 4.78
CA ALA A 57 10.33 -4.79 5.61
C ALA A 57 11.46 -5.59 4.95
N GLU A 58 11.12 -6.64 4.22
CA GLU A 58 12.12 -7.44 3.53
C GLU A 58 12.70 -6.71 2.31
N ILE A 59 11.85 -5.97 1.61
CA ILE A 59 12.28 -5.26 0.40
C ILE A 59 12.98 -3.96 0.74
N ASP A 60 12.43 -3.20 1.68
CA ASP A 60 12.97 -1.90 2.06
C ASP A 60 12.74 -1.64 3.55
N PRO A 61 13.75 -1.92 4.38
CA PRO A 61 13.62 -1.67 5.82
C PRO A 61 13.40 -0.21 6.19
N GLU A 62 13.69 0.71 5.29
CA GLU A 62 13.53 2.14 5.55
C GLU A 62 12.21 2.70 5.03
N ALA A 63 11.37 1.85 4.46
CA ALA A 63 10.08 2.29 3.96
C ALA A 63 9.16 2.73 5.10
N ILE A 64 8.25 3.65 4.75
CA ILE A 64 7.23 4.09 5.68
C ILE A 64 5.93 3.41 5.29
N VAL A 65 5.30 2.74 6.24
CA VAL A 65 4.00 2.10 6.04
C VAL A 65 3.03 2.72 7.02
N ILE A 66 1.98 3.32 6.48
CA ILE A 66 0.93 3.93 7.30
C ILE A 66 -0.32 3.08 7.15
N ILE A 67 -0.81 2.59 8.27
CA ILE A 67 -2.02 1.77 8.30
C ILE A 67 -3.09 2.49 9.08
N SER A 68 -4.24 2.66 8.45
CA SER A 68 -5.39 3.23 9.14
C SER A 68 -6.61 2.41 8.79
N GLU A 69 -7.59 2.43 9.67
CA GLU A 69 -8.84 1.75 9.42
C GLU A 69 -9.69 2.56 8.46
N VAL A 70 -10.36 1.84 7.56
CA VAL A 70 -11.30 2.44 6.64
C VAL A 70 -12.69 2.18 7.19
N HIS A 71 -13.49 3.23 7.27
CA HIS A 71 -14.85 3.09 7.75
C HIS A 71 -15.73 2.35 6.76
N GLU A 72 -15.58 2.66 5.47
CA GLU A 72 -16.41 2.08 4.44
C GLU A 72 -15.70 2.13 3.10
N VAL A 73 -15.82 1.05 2.31
CA VAL A 73 -15.26 0.97 0.97
C VAL A 73 -16.29 0.37 0.04
N PHE A 74 -16.52 1.03 -1.08
CA PHE A 74 -17.37 0.51 -2.15
C PHE A 74 -16.57 0.39 -3.42
N GLY A 75 -17.00 -0.50 -4.27
CA GLY A 75 -16.44 -0.60 -5.59
C GLY A 75 -16.12 -2.03 -5.96
N GLU A 76 -15.54 -2.18 -7.14
CA GLU A 76 -15.17 -3.50 -7.65
C GLU A 76 -14.15 -4.14 -6.71
N GLY A 77 -14.41 -5.38 -6.36
CA GLY A 77 -13.57 -6.10 -5.42
C GLY A 77 -13.90 -5.85 -3.95
N PHE A 78 -14.77 -4.86 -3.67
CA PHE A 78 -15.12 -4.50 -2.29
C PHE A 78 -16.62 -4.45 -2.06
N ARG A 79 -17.40 -4.93 -2.98
CA ARG A 79 -18.85 -4.84 -2.87
C ARG A 79 -19.44 -5.64 -1.71
N GLN A 80 -18.67 -6.57 -1.16
CA GLN A 80 -19.10 -7.37 -0.04
C GLN A 80 -18.87 -6.68 1.30
N ILE A 81 -18.16 -5.59 1.30
CA ILE A 81 -17.89 -4.84 2.53
C ILE A 81 -19.18 -4.21 2.99
N GLY A 82 -19.58 -4.51 4.20
CA GLY A 82 -20.83 -4.04 4.73
C GLY A 82 -22.03 -4.91 4.38
N ALA A 83 -21.82 -5.91 3.55
CA ALA A 83 -22.90 -6.84 3.20
C ALA A 83 -23.00 -7.96 4.21
#